data_da74bd39f312c043567fb14c94844d7e
#
_entry.id   da74bd39f312c043567fb14c94844d7e
#
_cell.length_a   1.000
_cell.length_b   1.000
_cell.length_c   1.000
_cell.angle_alpha   90.00
_cell.angle_beta   90.00
_cell.angle_gamma   90.00
#
_symmetry.space_group_name_H-M   'P 1'
#
loop_
_entity.id
_entity.type
_entity.pdbx_description
1 polymer ?
#
loop_
_entity_poly.entity_id
_entity_poly.type
_entity_poly.pdbx_seq_one_letter_code
_entity_poly.pdbx_strand_id
1 'polypeptide(L)'
;YWFIRNSEYVLLGYESGRFQLKQRIPFTLFDNPTIEDRGNIYVASDGTSYFCLNGGIARYDRYRNYVDTTRVPLSLSQVRAYNRHENEFAPLPCKGADAPAPGASVLSYSYNTILFKFSYPDFTGRRFLIYYKLDGFDNEWIEGTSNFQRTYSNLPYGNFVLHAVVKDDRGKELSSLSYPFK
;
A
#
# COMPACT_ATOMS: atom_id res chain seq x y z
N TYR A 1 -25.41 -1.84 14.11
CA TYR A 1 -24.79 -1.19 15.27
C TYR A 1 -23.33 -0.89 14.96
N TRP A 2 -22.90 0.36 15.21
CA TRP A 2 -21.52 0.77 15.09
C TRP A 2 -20.82 0.79 16.45
N PHE A 3 -19.57 0.39 16.47
CA PHE A 3 -18.70 0.43 17.66
C PHE A 3 -17.33 0.98 17.26
N ILE A 4 -16.63 1.57 18.21
CA ILE A 4 -15.22 1.91 18.10
C ILE A 4 -14.44 0.89 18.93
N ARG A 5 -13.47 0.22 18.33
CA ARG A 5 -12.63 -0.75 19.01
C ARG A 5 -11.26 -0.82 18.33
N ASN A 6 -10.18 -0.76 19.10
CA ASN A 6 -8.81 -0.89 18.62
C ASN A 6 -8.50 0.00 17.41
N SER A 7 -8.87 1.28 17.48
CA SER A 7 -8.68 2.25 16.40
C SER A 7 -9.39 1.87 15.09
N GLU A 8 -10.54 1.21 15.19
CA GLU A 8 -11.40 0.86 14.05
C GLU A 8 -12.87 1.22 14.37
N TYR A 9 -13.60 1.65 13.33
CA TYR A 9 -15.07 1.61 13.35
C TYR A 9 -15.52 0.21 12.93
N VAL A 10 -16.35 -0.43 13.74
CA VAL A 10 -16.82 -1.79 13.53
C VAL A 10 -18.34 -1.78 13.39
N LEU A 11 -18.87 -2.25 12.26
CA LEU A 11 -20.30 -2.43 12.03
C LEU A 11 -20.71 -3.87 12.32
N LEU A 12 -21.63 -4.04 13.26
CA LEU A 12 -22.30 -5.31 13.52
C LEU A 12 -23.75 -5.26 13.01
N GLY A 13 -24.16 -6.26 12.28
CA GLY A 13 -25.56 -6.55 11.97
C GLY A 13 -26.13 -7.55 12.96
N TYR A 14 -27.44 -7.45 13.28
CA TYR A 14 -28.15 -8.45 14.06
C TYR A 14 -29.07 -9.23 13.13
N GLU A 15 -28.75 -10.49 12.89
CA GLU A 15 -29.48 -11.37 11.96
C GLU A 15 -29.63 -12.76 12.61
N SER A 16 -30.81 -13.35 12.47
CA SER A 16 -31.09 -14.71 12.96
C SER A 16 -30.69 -14.93 14.44
N GLY A 17 -30.93 -13.92 15.29
CA GLY A 17 -30.64 -14.01 16.73
C GLY A 17 -29.16 -13.85 17.11
N ARG A 18 -28.29 -13.46 16.18
CA ARG A 18 -26.85 -13.32 16.44
C ARG A 18 -26.28 -12.02 15.84
N PHE A 19 -25.26 -11.47 16.49
CA PHE A 19 -24.47 -10.40 15.91
C PHE A 19 -23.47 -10.97 14.91
N GLN A 20 -23.41 -10.33 13.76
CA GLN A 20 -22.47 -10.66 12.69
C GLN A 20 -21.65 -9.43 12.33
N LEU A 21 -20.36 -9.62 12.15
CA LEU A 21 -19.47 -8.59 11.64
C LEU A 21 -19.82 -8.28 10.18
N LYS A 22 -20.19 -7.04 9.88
CA LYS A 22 -20.51 -6.59 8.52
C LYS A 22 -19.37 -5.80 7.90
N GLN A 23 -18.71 -4.93 8.67
CA GLN A 23 -17.66 -4.05 8.16
C GLN A 23 -16.67 -3.67 9.25
N ARG A 24 -15.42 -3.41 8.85
CA ARG A 24 -14.40 -2.73 9.66
C ARG A 24 -13.82 -1.59 8.84
N ILE A 25 -13.65 -0.44 9.46
CA ILE A 25 -13.06 0.74 8.86
C ILE A 25 -11.93 1.21 9.79
N PRO A 26 -10.66 0.96 9.47
CA PRO A 26 -9.55 1.37 10.32
C PRO A 26 -9.41 2.90 10.32
N PHE A 27 -8.99 3.46 11.45
CA PHE A 27 -8.77 4.90 11.60
C PHE A 27 -7.67 5.44 10.67
N THR A 28 -6.75 4.57 10.25
CA THR A 28 -5.68 4.92 9.29
C THR A 28 -6.18 5.34 7.91
N LEU A 29 -7.47 5.13 7.60
CA LEU A 29 -8.10 5.64 6.39
C LEU A 29 -8.41 7.13 6.44
N PHE A 30 -8.31 7.74 7.60
CA PHE A 30 -8.65 9.14 7.80
C PHE A 30 -7.39 9.92 8.17
N ASP A 31 -7.19 11.07 7.56
CA ASP A 31 -6.05 11.95 7.87
C ASP A 31 -6.07 12.44 9.33
N ASN A 32 -7.27 12.64 9.87
CA ASN A 32 -7.49 13.04 11.25
C ASN A 32 -8.57 12.14 11.88
N PRO A 33 -8.22 10.94 12.35
CA PRO A 33 -9.19 10.04 12.95
C PRO A 33 -9.77 10.64 14.23
N THR A 34 -10.95 10.14 14.62
CA THR A 34 -11.53 10.50 15.90
C THR A 34 -10.68 10.02 17.07
N ILE A 35 -10.78 10.72 18.21
CA ILE A 35 -10.24 10.22 19.48
C ILE A 35 -11.21 9.14 19.98
N GLU A 36 -10.70 7.97 20.37
CA GLU A 36 -11.51 6.79 20.75
C GLU A 36 -12.64 7.11 21.76
N ASP A 37 -12.40 8.04 22.70
CA ASP A 37 -13.36 8.41 23.74
C ASP A 37 -14.42 9.43 23.31
N ARG A 38 -14.34 9.99 22.11
CA ARG A 38 -15.18 11.10 21.67
C ARG A 38 -15.78 10.94 20.28
N GLY A 39 -15.65 9.77 19.69
CA GLY A 39 -16.16 9.50 18.35
C GLY A 39 -17.68 9.36 18.34
N ASN A 40 -18.39 10.36 17.86
CA ASN A 40 -19.82 10.26 17.62
C ASN A 40 -20.09 9.67 16.23
N ILE A 41 -21.01 8.73 16.20
CA ILE A 41 -21.50 8.11 14.97
C ILE A 41 -22.99 8.41 14.88
N TYR A 42 -23.38 9.07 13.79
CA TYR A 42 -24.79 9.31 13.49
C TYR A 42 -25.23 8.40 12.35
N VAL A 43 -26.34 7.72 12.51
CA VAL A 43 -26.96 6.88 11.48
C VAL A 43 -28.28 7.52 11.07
N ALA A 44 -28.35 7.92 9.80
CA ALA A 44 -29.55 8.50 9.22
C ALA A 44 -30.62 7.42 8.94
N SER A 45 -31.86 7.85 8.72
CA SER A 45 -32.99 6.96 8.46
C SER A 45 -32.85 6.12 7.19
N ASP A 46 -32.06 6.58 6.21
CA ASP A 46 -31.73 5.88 4.98
C ASP A 46 -30.60 4.84 5.15
N GLY A 47 -30.05 4.70 6.38
CA GLY A 47 -28.94 3.80 6.68
C GLY A 47 -27.55 4.36 6.42
N THR A 48 -27.46 5.60 5.90
CA THR A 48 -26.19 6.32 5.76
C THR A 48 -25.60 6.60 7.14
N SER A 49 -24.33 6.34 7.34
CA SER A 49 -23.64 6.58 8.59
C SER A 49 -22.63 7.71 8.44
N TYR A 50 -22.57 8.59 9.44
CA TYR A 50 -21.67 9.72 9.49
C TYR A 50 -20.75 9.57 10.70
N PHE A 51 -19.47 9.66 10.50
CA PHE A 51 -18.44 9.57 11.52
C PHE A 51 -17.88 10.96 11.78
N CYS A 52 -17.94 11.43 13.01
CA CYS A 52 -17.30 12.68 13.40
C CYS A 52 -15.80 12.45 13.58
N LEU A 53 -15.01 13.11 12.73
CA LEU A 53 -13.57 13.09 12.76
C LEU A 53 -13.00 14.37 13.37
N ASN A 54 -11.72 14.37 13.66
CA ASN A 54 -11.00 15.52 14.26
C ASN A 54 -10.77 16.67 13.25
N GLY A 55 -11.62 16.96 12.37
CA GLY A 55 -11.48 18.02 11.37
C GLY A 55 -12.52 17.93 10.28
N GLY A 56 -13.52 17.07 10.46
CA GLY A 56 -14.57 16.91 9.47
C GLY A 56 -15.54 15.78 9.77
N ILE A 57 -16.27 15.41 8.75
CA ILE A 57 -17.28 14.34 8.82
C ILE A 57 -17.02 13.37 7.66
N ALA A 58 -16.85 12.09 7.97
CA ALA A 58 -16.84 11.04 6.97
C ALA A 58 -18.24 10.46 6.78
N ARG A 59 -18.63 10.24 5.53
CA ARG A 59 -19.88 9.61 5.16
C ARG A 59 -19.65 8.17 4.72
N TYR A 60 -20.40 7.24 5.27
CA TYR A 60 -20.44 5.85 4.86
C TYR A 60 -21.84 5.47 4.39
N ASP A 61 -21.95 5.02 3.16
CA ASP A 61 -23.18 4.55 2.56
C ASP A 61 -23.19 3.02 2.54
N ARG A 62 -24.02 2.42 3.37
CA ARG A 62 -24.15 0.96 3.54
C ARG A 62 -24.59 0.25 2.26
N TYR A 63 -25.37 0.91 1.43
CA TYR A 63 -25.99 0.31 0.24
C TYR A 63 -25.18 0.52 -1.02
N ARG A 64 -24.22 1.41 -1.00
CA ARG A 64 -23.22 1.50 -2.06
C ARG A 64 -22.22 0.35 -1.89
N ASN A 65 -22.55 -0.77 -2.51
CA ASN A 65 -21.55 -1.78 -2.79
C ASN A 65 -20.54 -1.15 -3.75
N TYR A 66 -19.50 -0.54 -3.22
CA TYR A 66 -18.28 -0.34 -3.96
C TYR A 66 -17.70 -1.74 -4.18
N VAL A 67 -18.21 -2.43 -5.19
CA VAL A 67 -17.44 -3.46 -5.83
C VAL A 67 -16.34 -2.68 -6.53
N ASP A 68 -15.25 -2.52 -5.82
CA ASP A 68 -14.07 -1.91 -6.41
C ASP A 68 -13.53 -2.85 -7.48
N THR A 69 -14.02 -2.65 -8.70
CA THR A 69 -13.50 -3.31 -9.90
C THR A 69 -12.24 -2.60 -10.39
N THR A 70 -11.89 -1.48 -9.80
CA THR A 70 -10.70 -0.71 -10.16
C THR A 70 -9.50 -1.46 -9.62
N ARG A 71 -8.77 -2.11 -10.50
CA ARG A 71 -7.45 -2.65 -10.17
C ARG A 71 -6.52 -1.46 -9.92
N VAL A 72 -6.14 -1.28 -8.67
CA VAL A 72 -5.14 -0.28 -8.29
C VAL A 72 -3.79 -0.84 -8.71
N PRO A 73 -3.06 -0.21 -9.62
CA PRO A 73 -1.74 -0.69 -10.01
C PRO A 73 -0.72 -0.36 -8.93
N LEU A 74 0.09 -1.36 -8.59
CA LEU A 74 1.34 -1.13 -7.87
C LEU A 74 2.31 -0.46 -8.84
N SER A 75 2.91 0.64 -8.44
CA SER A 75 3.86 1.39 -9.27
C SER A 75 5.10 1.80 -8.47
N LEU A 76 6.19 2.09 -9.18
CA LEU A 76 7.35 2.76 -8.60
C LEU A 76 7.15 4.27 -8.68
N SER A 77 7.05 4.92 -7.54
CA SER A 77 6.96 6.39 -7.47
C SER A 77 8.34 7.04 -7.62
N GLN A 78 9.40 6.33 -7.23
CA GLN A 78 10.77 6.81 -7.35
C GLN A 78 11.76 5.65 -7.35
N VAL A 79 12.78 5.74 -8.20
CA VAL A 79 13.99 4.91 -8.14
C VAL A 79 15.19 5.85 -8.11
N ARG A 80 16.10 5.62 -7.17
CA ARG A 80 17.33 6.40 -7.04
C ARG A 80 18.51 5.48 -6.86
N ALA A 81 19.59 5.75 -7.56
CA ALA A 81 20.89 5.10 -7.36
C ALA A 81 21.85 6.04 -6.63
N TYR A 82 22.52 5.53 -5.61
CA TYR A 82 23.51 6.29 -4.85
C TYR A 82 24.89 6.09 -5.45
N ASN A 83 25.52 7.20 -5.81
CA ASN A 83 26.89 7.24 -6.25
C ASN A 83 27.82 7.44 -5.05
N ARG A 84 28.65 6.43 -4.79
CA ARG A 84 29.58 6.44 -3.65
C ARG A 84 30.66 7.50 -3.76
N HIS A 85 31.09 7.82 -4.97
CA HIS A 85 32.18 8.80 -5.21
C HIS A 85 31.69 10.25 -5.12
N GLU A 86 30.49 10.50 -5.59
CA GLU A 86 29.88 11.84 -5.60
C GLU A 86 29.05 12.11 -4.34
N ASN A 87 28.83 11.08 -3.52
CA ASN A 87 27.98 11.14 -2.32
C ASN A 87 26.56 11.67 -2.65
N GLU A 88 26.03 11.29 -3.80
CA GLU A 88 24.79 11.81 -4.34
C GLU A 88 23.85 10.70 -4.83
N PHE A 89 22.54 10.96 -4.75
CA PHE A 89 21.49 10.09 -5.32
C PHE A 89 21.09 10.60 -6.70
N ALA A 90 21.37 9.83 -7.75
CA ALA A 90 20.85 10.06 -9.08
C ALA A 90 19.46 9.41 -9.29
N PRO A 91 18.48 10.12 -9.88
CA PRO A 91 17.21 9.52 -10.23
C PRO A 91 17.37 8.57 -11.41
N LEU A 92 16.70 7.41 -11.33
CA LEU A 92 16.58 6.48 -12.42
C LEU A 92 15.19 6.57 -13.06
N PRO A 93 15.04 6.25 -14.35
CA PRO A 93 13.75 6.22 -15.00
C PRO A 93 12.81 5.25 -14.26
N CYS A 94 11.74 5.75 -13.68
CA CYS A 94 10.63 4.97 -13.23
C CYS A 94 9.42 5.47 -14.02
N LYS A 95 9.06 4.76 -15.07
CA LYS A 95 7.79 5.03 -15.74
C LYS A 95 6.70 4.34 -14.94
N GLY A 96 5.55 5.00 -14.79
CA GLY A 96 4.33 4.37 -14.31
C GLY A 96 4.09 3.06 -15.05
N ALA A 97 2.96 2.49 -15.21
CA ALA A 97 2.67 1.17 -15.78
C ALA A 97 3.57 0.69 -16.97
N ASP A 98 4.36 1.58 -17.58
CA ASP A 98 5.41 1.26 -18.56
C ASP A 98 6.75 1.04 -17.86
N ALA A 99 7.00 -0.17 -17.39
CA ALA A 99 8.35 -0.57 -17.00
C ALA A 99 9.35 -0.31 -18.14
N PRO A 100 10.60 0.13 -17.85
CA PRO A 100 11.60 0.29 -18.90
C PRO A 100 11.71 -1.04 -19.66
N ALA A 101 11.82 -0.93 -21.00
CA ALA A 101 12.08 -2.10 -21.83
C ALA A 101 13.28 -2.89 -21.27
N PRO A 102 13.30 -4.23 -21.38
CA PRO A 102 14.41 -5.04 -20.90
C PRO A 102 15.74 -4.48 -21.40
N GLY A 103 16.65 -4.11 -20.48
CA GLY A 103 17.95 -3.52 -20.77
C GLY A 103 18.04 -1.98 -20.66
N ALA A 104 16.99 -1.29 -20.21
CA ALA A 104 16.94 0.18 -20.28
C ALA A 104 17.70 0.95 -19.19
N SER A 105 18.13 0.31 -18.10
CA SER A 105 18.87 0.99 -17.03
C SER A 105 20.20 0.30 -16.77
N VAL A 106 21.24 0.73 -17.48
CA VAL A 106 22.62 0.30 -17.22
C VAL A 106 23.23 1.29 -16.25
N LEU A 107 23.63 0.81 -15.07
CA LEU A 107 24.28 1.61 -14.04
C LEU A 107 25.78 1.38 -14.07
N SER A 108 26.55 2.46 -13.85
CA SER A 108 27.97 2.33 -13.57
C SER A 108 28.16 1.63 -12.21
N TYR A 109 29.26 0.88 -12.05
CA TYR A 109 29.61 0.20 -10.80
C TYR A 109 29.67 1.13 -9.56
N SER A 110 29.88 2.42 -9.76
CA SER A 110 29.83 3.42 -8.69
C SER A 110 28.45 3.58 -8.05
N TYR A 111 27.38 3.11 -8.73
CA TYR A 111 25.99 3.17 -8.25
C TYR A 111 25.54 1.80 -7.70
N ASN A 112 26.15 1.35 -6.64
CA ASN A 112 25.89 0.03 -6.07
C ASN A 112 24.83 0.00 -4.96
N THR A 113 24.18 1.12 -4.70
CA THR A 113 23.07 1.22 -3.74
C THR A 113 21.86 1.83 -4.41
N ILE A 114 20.73 1.13 -4.39
CA ILE A 114 19.50 1.54 -5.07
C ILE A 114 18.36 1.62 -4.07
N LEU A 115 17.68 2.75 -4.10
CA LEU A 115 16.44 3.00 -3.33
C LEU A 115 15.25 2.93 -4.27
N PHE A 116 14.31 2.08 -3.93
CA PHE A 116 13.00 1.97 -4.57
C PHE A 116 11.93 2.52 -3.64
N LYS A 117 11.07 3.41 -4.15
CA LYS A 117 9.84 3.84 -3.49
C LYS A 117 8.65 3.40 -4.30
N PHE A 118 7.69 2.80 -3.65
CA PHE A 118 6.48 2.26 -4.25
C PHE A 118 5.28 3.16 -3.98
N SER A 119 4.27 3.05 -4.82
CA SER A 119 2.98 3.68 -4.65
C SER A 119 1.90 2.64 -4.95
N TYR A 120 0.98 2.48 -4.03
CA TYR A 120 -0.21 1.65 -4.16
C TYR A 120 -1.40 2.41 -3.56
N PRO A 121 -2.07 3.27 -4.35
CA PRO A 121 -3.12 4.15 -3.86
C PRO A 121 -4.46 3.42 -3.71
N ASP A 122 -4.51 2.42 -2.82
CA ASP A 122 -5.75 1.73 -2.45
C ASP A 122 -6.44 2.46 -1.30
N PHE A 123 -7.53 3.13 -1.62
CA PHE A 123 -8.36 3.88 -0.67
C PHE A 123 -9.58 3.08 -0.18
N THR A 124 -9.62 1.77 -0.41
CA THR A 124 -10.76 0.92 -0.04
C THR A 124 -10.76 0.50 1.42
N GLY A 125 -9.67 0.76 2.15
CA GLY A 125 -9.51 0.36 3.54
C GLY A 125 -9.16 -1.11 3.75
N ARG A 126 -8.83 -1.81 2.69
CA ARG A 126 -8.31 -3.17 2.81
C ARG A 126 -6.94 -3.15 3.48
N ARG A 127 -6.70 -4.11 4.33
CA ARG A 127 -5.34 -4.38 4.80
C ARG A 127 -4.59 -5.11 3.71
N PHE A 128 -3.38 -4.67 3.44
CA PHE A 128 -2.50 -5.32 2.50
C PHE A 128 -1.05 -5.21 2.97
N LEU A 129 -0.25 -6.14 2.48
CA LEU A 129 1.19 -6.18 2.69
C LEU A 129 1.88 -6.15 1.34
N ILE A 130 3.05 -5.55 1.31
CA ILE A 130 3.90 -5.56 0.12
C ILE A 130 5.07 -6.50 0.35
N TYR A 131 5.40 -7.31 -0.65
CA TYR A 131 6.53 -8.23 -0.64
C TYR A 131 7.46 -7.85 -1.77
N TYR A 132 8.75 -7.96 -1.52
CA TYR A 132 9.80 -7.65 -2.50
C TYR A 132 10.72 -8.84 -2.69
N LYS A 133 11.26 -8.98 -3.89
CA LYS A 133 12.36 -9.88 -4.20
C LYS A 133 13.21 -9.28 -5.31
N LEU A 134 14.51 -9.23 -5.11
CA LEU A 134 15.48 -8.85 -6.13
C LEU A 134 16.11 -10.12 -6.67
N ASP A 135 15.67 -10.57 -7.84
CA ASP A 135 16.30 -11.70 -8.52
C ASP A 135 17.74 -11.36 -8.87
N GLY A 136 18.65 -12.30 -8.58
CA GLY A 136 20.08 -12.11 -8.64
C GLY A 136 20.73 -11.66 -7.33
N PHE A 137 19.95 -11.38 -6.28
CA PHE A 137 20.42 -10.94 -4.97
C PHE A 137 19.70 -11.61 -3.79
N ASP A 138 18.37 -11.59 -3.78
CA ASP A 138 17.57 -12.18 -2.69
C ASP A 138 17.27 -13.66 -2.98
N ASN A 139 17.39 -14.51 -1.96
CA ASN A 139 16.99 -15.92 -2.05
C ASN A 139 15.49 -16.09 -1.89
N GLU A 140 14.85 -15.27 -1.04
CA GLU A 140 13.44 -15.37 -0.65
C GLU A 140 12.72 -14.02 -0.79
N TRP A 141 11.38 -14.08 -0.74
CA TRP A 141 10.57 -12.90 -0.66
C TRP A 141 10.70 -12.23 0.71
N ILE A 142 10.85 -10.93 0.70
CA ILE A 142 10.99 -10.11 1.91
C ILE A 142 9.68 -9.35 2.11
N GLU A 143 9.10 -9.47 3.30
CA GLU A 143 7.94 -8.69 3.69
C GLU A 143 8.35 -7.23 3.90
N GLY A 144 7.64 -6.33 3.24
CA GLY A 144 7.88 -4.90 3.34
C GLY A 144 7.27 -4.28 4.58
N THR A 145 7.87 -3.20 5.01
CA THR A 145 7.35 -2.35 6.09
C THR A 145 6.33 -1.35 5.54
N SER A 146 5.61 -0.66 6.44
CA SER A 146 4.64 0.39 6.11
C SER A 146 5.19 1.57 5.30
N ASN A 147 6.50 1.71 5.18
CA ASN A 147 7.13 2.85 4.50
C ASN A 147 7.13 2.77 2.97
N PHE A 148 6.63 1.68 2.37
CA PHE A 148 6.58 1.50 0.92
C PHE A 148 7.91 1.81 0.21
N GLN A 149 9.03 1.48 0.84
CA GLN A 149 10.36 1.67 0.27
C GLN A 149 11.28 0.49 0.57
N ARG A 150 12.21 0.22 -0.34
CA ARG A 150 13.25 -0.77 -0.19
C ARG A 150 14.58 -0.24 -0.70
N THR A 151 15.64 -0.43 0.09
CA THR A 151 17.00 -0.10 -0.30
C THR A 151 17.81 -1.39 -0.41
N TYR A 152 18.54 -1.53 -1.51
CA TYR A 152 19.54 -2.56 -1.71
C TYR A 152 20.90 -1.89 -1.77
N SER A 153 21.82 -2.31 -0.92
CA SER A 153 23.16 -1.75 -0.82
C SER A 153 24.22 -2.79 -1.18
N ASN A 154 25.34 -2.31 -1.71
CA ASN A 154 26.48 -3.16 -2.12
C ASN A 154 26.09 -4.22 -3.15
N LEU A 155 25.23 -3.84 -4.11
CA LEU A 155 24.89 -4.72 -5.21
C LEU A 155 26.16 -5.05 -6.01
N PRO A 156 26.42 -6.33 -6.31
CA PRO A 156 27.51 -6.72 -7.20
C PRO A 156 27.19 -6.33 -8.65
N TYR A 157 28.17 -6.47 -9.52
CA TYR A 157 27.89 -6.35 -10.96
C TYR A 157 27.02 -7.50 -11.43
N GLY A 158 25.95 -7.19 -12.17
CA GLY A 158 25.04 -8.22 -12.65
C GLY A 158 23.75 -7.67 -13.26
N ASN A 159 22.90 -8.59 -13.70
CA ASN A 159 21.55 -8.29 -14.14
C ASN A 159 20.59 -8.59 -12.99
N PHE A 160 19.71 -7.68 -12.70
CA PHE A 160 18.76 -7.77 -11.61
C PHE A 160 17.35 -7.51 -12.11
N VAL A 161 16.38 -8.16 -11.48
CA VAL A 161 14.96 -7.85 -11.65
C VAL A 161 14.34 -7.68 -10.28
N LEU A 162 13.90 -6.46 -9.96
CA LEU A 162 13.10 -6.24 -8.77
C LEU A 162 11.67 -6.69 -9.06
N HIS A 163 11.17 -7.59 -8.24
CA HIS A 163 9.77 -7.96 -8.18
C HIS A 163 9.15 -7.38 -6.92
N ALA A 164 7.95 -6.83 -7.03
CA ALA A 164 7.16 -6.40 -5.90
C ALA A 164 5.71 -6.85 -6.10
N VAL A 165 5.09 -7.33 -5.02
CA VAL A 165 3.73 -7.88 -5.02
C VAL A 165 2.98 -7.36 -3.81
N VAL A 166 1.78 -6.84 -4.02
CA VAL A 166 0.84 -6.50 -2.95
C VAL A 166 -0.14 -7.65 -2.76
N LYS A 167 -0.30 -8.10 -1.52
CA LYS A 167 -1.25 -9.14 -1.14
C LYS A 167 -2.20 -8.64 -0.05
N ASP A 168 -3.44 -9.12 -0.09
CA ASP A 168 -4.40 -8.86 1.00
C ASP A 168 -4.08 -9.72 2.24
N ASP A 169 -4.86 -9.55 3.31
CA ASP A 169 -4.77 -10.30 4.57
C ASP A 169 -5.05 -11.81 4.41
N ARG A 170 -5.58 -12.23 3.27
CA ARG A 170 -5.82 -13.64 2.90
C ARG A 170 -4.72 -14.22 2.01
N GLY A 171 -3.69 -13.44 1.70
CA GLY A 171 -2.58 -13.83 0.84
C GLY A 171 -2.89 -13.76 -0.66
N LYS A 172 -4.06 -13.23 -1.06
CA LYS A 172 -4.41 -13.04 -2.47
C LYS A 172 -3.62 -11.88 -3.06
N GLU A 173 -3.00 -12.10 -4.21
CA GLU A 173 -2.33 -11.06 -4.96
C GLU A 173 -3.35 -10.02 -5.48
N LEU A 174 -3.07 -8.76 -5.18
CA LEU A 174 -3.87 -7.61 -5.61
C LEU A 174 -3.24 -6.90 -6.80
N SER A 175 -1.91 -6.76 -6.78
CA SER A 175 -1.14 -6.14 -7.85
C SER A 175 0.33 -6.53 -7.75
N SER A 176 1.03 -6.53 -8.87
CA SER A 176 2.47 -6.81 -8.93
C SER A 176 3.16 -5.93 -9.96
N LEU A 177 4.47 -5.78 -9.81
CA LEU A 177 5.33 -5.11 -10.78
C LEU A 177 6.67 -5.82 -10.87
N SER A 178 7.37 -5.60 -12.00
CA SER A 178 8.75 -6.02 -12.21
C SER A 178 9.55 -4.86 -12.79
N TYR A 179 10.78 -4.68 -12.31
CA TYR A 179 11.68 -3.62 -12.76
C TYR A 179 13.07 -4.19 -13.01
N PRO A 180 13.46 -4.42 -14.28
CA PRO A 180 14.77 -4.90 -14.65
C PRO A 180 15.81 -3.76 -14.69
N PHE A 181 17.05 -4.04 -14.25
CA PHE A 181 18.19 -3.13 -14.37
C PHE A 181 19.52 -3.91 -14.36
N LYS A 182 20.60 -3.24 -14.74
CA LYS A 182 21.94 -3.84 -14.80
C LYS A 182 23.00 -2.88 -14.26
#